data_c8179f26881c18a1e9e8d4af1db558eb
#
_entry.id   c8179f26881c18a1e9e8d4af1db558eb
#
_cell.length_a   1.000
_cell.length_b   1.000
_cell.length_c   1.000
_cell.angle_alpha   90.00
_cell.angle_beta   90.00
_cell.angle_gamma   90.00
#
_symmetry.space_group_name_H-M   'P 1'
#
loop_
_entity.id
_entity.type
_entity.pdbx_description
1 polymer ?
#
loop_
_entity_poly.entity_id
_entity_poly.type
_entity_poly.pdbx_seq_one_letter_code
_entity_poly.pdbx_strand_id
1 'polypeptide(L)'
;MSNDLAIQDTLRALGRALQSAKHGTGTPLVERAAKDLSVSKATIFRKLKELGFDFGRKQRTDKGDSSLTREEAQTISAYLMAGTRATGKRIVSIEQALVDLRANSMIKAQSISADGEITFLTPNTVNRVMRELGLHPDQLKRPSPHVELASLHPNHAWQIDASVCVLFYLPKQGMKVMSDKEFYKNKPQNFKKIENDRVIRYTCTDHTTGTVQVRYYAGAETGINLADFFIHCIQQKESNQEPIHGVPFILMDDAGSANTSHLFNNLLDRLGVRHITHAPGNPRASGSVERAQNLVECYFESRLGVGKPVQSLDELNALADVWARWFNSARKHTRHGHTRYALWQTINATQLRVAPSREICQLLLSTRPETRVVDDSLRISYAMKGQPSFKYSVAHVPNVLIGEKLTVCINPYSVPAINVIEVGADGKEIFFECQPLAVNDYGYTEAAVVIGEAHKSVADTRSDTARKAGQMEAYGVETLEAVDAKKRAKVRPFADVDAITHLKTATVATYMTRSGTDMDIASPQVESKPWSHTKAATALVRRGVVMTPERNRLIKQWYPDGVQESEIDTLEQRLVARPNLRAVS
;
A
#
# COMPACT_ATOMS: atom_id res chain seq x y z
N MET A 1 27.82 -14.98 70.99
CA MET A 1 28.82 -14.14 70.31
C MET A 1 30.19 -14.82 70.10
N SER A 2 30.71 -15.58 71.07
CA SER A 2 32.03 -16.22 70.93
C SER A 2 32.12 -17.33 69.87
N ASN A 3 31.06 -18.11 69.71
CA ASN A 3 31.04 -19.26 68.78
C ASN A 3 30.96 -18.85 67.30
N ASP A 4 30.34 -17.70 66.99
CA ASP A 4 30.16 -17.21 65.61
C ASP A 4 31.48 -16.63 65.07
N LEU A 5 32.25 -15.97 65.88
CA LEU A 5 33.55 -15.46 65.50
C LEU A 5 34.55 -16.59 65.21
N ALA A 6 34.59 -17.66 66.05
CA ALA A 6 35.44 -18.83 65.83
C ALA A 6 35.11 -19.57 64.54
N ILE A 7 33.79 -19.66 64.18
CA ILE A 7 33.30 -20.25 62.89
C ILE A 7 33.75 -19.38 61.71
N GLN A 8 33.68 -18.06 61.85
CA GLN A 8 34.10 -17.16 60.77
C GLN A 8 35.59 -17.21 60.53
N ASP A 9 36.41 -17.30 61.61
CA ASP A 9 37.84 -17.42 61.49
C ASP A 9 38.28 -18.75 60.87
N THR A 10 37.58 -19.85 61.23
CA THR A 10 37.78 -21.16 60.61
C THR A 10 37.45 -21.12 59.10
N LEU A 11 36.38 -20.45 58.72
CA LEU A 11 35.98 -20.29 57.32
C LEU A 11 36.95 -19.39 56.53
N ARG A 12 37.48 -18.33 57.16
CA ARG A 12 38.51 -17.48 56.54
C ARG A 12 39.81 -18.25 56.32
N ALA A 13 40.23 -19.05 57.32
CA ALA A 13 41.42 -19.93 57.21
C ALA A 13 41.24 -20.96 56.09
N LEU A 14 40.05 -21.58 56.01
CA LEU A 14 39.65 -22.48 54.89
C LEU A 14 39.66 -21.76 53.53
N GLY A 15 39.12 -20.55 53.46
CA GLY A 15 39.11 -19.76 52.23
C GLY A 15 40.54 -19.49 51.72
N ARG A 16 41.44 -19.11 52.58
CA ARG A 16 42.87 -18.91 52.21
C ARG A 16 43.55 -20.21 51.80
N ALA A 17 43.32 -21.32 52.56
CA ALA A 17 43.81 -22.63 52.19
C ALA A 17 43.32 -23.11 50.81
N LEU A 18 42.09 -22.86 50.48
CA LEU A 18 41.53 -23.20 49.18
C LEU A 18 42.06 -22.33 48.03
N GLN A 19 42.42 -21.07 48.30
CA GLN A 19 43.05 -20.21 47.29
C GLN A 19 44.47 -20.67 46.95
N SER A 20 45.20 -21.25 47.92
CA SER A 20 46.57 -21.76 47.74
C SER A 20 46.57 -23.26 47.34
N ALA A 21 45.45 -23.96 47.37
CA ALA A 21 45.36 -25.39 47.09
C ALA A 21 45.67 -25.73 45.65
N LYS A 22 46.47 -26.76 45.41
CA LYS A 22 46.67 -27.32 44.06
C LYS A 22 45.41 -28.00 43.57
N HIS A 23 45.27 -28.11 42.24
CA HIS A 23 44.14 -28.78 41.63
C HIS A 23 43.90 -30.18 42.21
N GLY A 24 42.66 -30.44 42.65
CA GLY A 24 42.27 -31.72 43.26
C GLY A 24 42.46 -31.80 44.79
N THR A 25 43.25 -30.94 45.46
CA THR A 25 43.50 -31.01 46.92
C THR A 25 42.50 -30.19 47.74
N GLY A 26 41.67 -29.36 47.12
CA GLY A 26 40.69 -28.53 47.81
C GLY A 26 39.46 -29.30 48.34
N THR A 27 39.05 -30.37 47.65
CA THR A 27 37.87 -31.15 48.02
C THR A 27 37.96 -31.78 49.40
N PRO A 28 39.09 -32.43 49.80
CA PRO A 28 39.26 -32.96 51.15
C PRO A 28 39.19 -31.89 52.23
N LEU A 29 39.71 -30.68 51.97
CA LEU A 29 39.70 -29.57 52.94
C LEU A 29 38.24 -29.10 53.19
N VAL A 30 37.42 -29.01 52.11
CA VAL A 30 35.99 -28.66 52.24
C VAL A 30 35.22 -29.75 52.95
N GLU A 31 35.54 -31.03 52.69
CA GLU A 31 34.90 -32.18 53.33
C GLU A 31 35.19 -32.21 54.83
N ARG A 32 36.43 -31.96 55.21
CA ARG A 32 36.80 -31.87 56.59
C ARG A 32 36.10 -30.73 57.32
N ALA A 33 36.13 -29.54 56.75
CA ALA A 33 35.45 -28.38 57.31
C ALA A 33 33.94 -28.57 57.40
N ALA A 34 33.29 -29.24 56.40
CA ALA A 34 31.89 -29.57 56.44
C ALA A 34 31.54 -30.52 57.58
N LYS A 35 32.43 -31.49 57.86
CA LYS A 35 32.26 -32.43 58.96
C LYS A 35 32.51 -31.74 60.32
N ASP A 36 33.55 -30.93 60.45
CA ASP A 36 33.92 -30.23 61.69
C ASP A 36 32.85 -29.20 62.09
N LEU A 37 32.23 -28.52 61.11
CA LEU A 37 31.17 -27.53 61.32
C LEU A 37 29.74 -28.13 61.26
N SER A 38 29.62 -29.44 61.04
CA SER A 38 28.33 -30.14 60.88
C SER A 38 27.38 -29.51 59.88
N VAL A 39 27.89 -29.02 58.73
CA VAL A 39 27.13 -28.38 57.64
C VAL A 39 27.43 -29.03 56.30
N SER A 40 26.54 -28.80 55.33
CA SER A 40 26.76 -29.32 53.97
C SER A 40 27.90 -28.58 53.25
N LYS A 41 28.55 -29.25 52.29
CA LYS A 41 29.57 -28.63 51.42
C LYS A 41 29.03 -27.38 50.73
N ALA A 42 27.75 -27.40 50.28
CA ALA A 42 27.08 -26.26 49.65
C ALA A 42 26.99 -25.06 50.62
N THR A 43 26.71 -25.34 51.91
CA THR A 43 26.67 -24.31 52.96
C THR A 43 28.04 -23.70 53.21
N ILE A 44 29.11 -24.50 53.18
CA ILE A 44 30.50 -24.01 53.29
C ILE A 44 30.81 -23.05 52.14
N PHE A 45 30.56 -23.43 50.88
CA PHE A 45 30.80 -22.56 49.72
C PHE A 45 29.96 -21.29 49.77
N ARG A 46 28.70 -21.35 50.21
CA ARG A 46 27.85 -20.17 50.39
C ARG A 46 28.45 -19.20 51.41
N LYS A 47 28.86 -19.71 52.60
CA LYS A 47 29.47 -18.91 53.64
C LYS A 47 30.83 -18.35 53.24
N LEU A 48 31.63 -19.10 52.48
CA LEU A 48 32.90 -18.61 51.94
C LEU A 48 32.66 -17.46 50.96
N LYS A 49 31.60 -17.53 50.12
CA LYS A 49 31.21 -16.46 49.21
C LYS A 49 30.74 -15.21 49.97
N GLU A 50 29.98 -15.37 51.05
CA GLU A 50 29.57 -14.27 51.94
C GLU A 50 30.78 -13.59 52.61
N LEU A 51 31.89 -14.32 52.84
CA LEU A 51 33.16 -13.81 53.36
C LEU A 51 34.11 -13.26 52.26
N GLY A 52 33.64 -13.17 50.99
CA GLY A 52 34.40 -12.61 49.88
C GLY A 52 35.31 -13.59 49.15
N PHE A 53 35.24 -14.89 49.44
CA PHE A 53 35.98 -15.92 48.73
C PHE A 53 35.13 -16.49 47.61
N ASP A 54 35.43 -16.15 46.34
CA ASP A 54 34.77 -16.73 45.18
C ASP A 54 35.64 -17.85 44.58
N PHE A 55 35.18 -19.08 44.73
CA PHE A 55 35.77 -20.28 44.12
C PHE A 55 35.04 -20.71 42.87
N GLY A 56 34.40 -19.75 42.18
CA GLY A 56 33.75 -19.97 40.90
C GLY A 56 34.72 -20.67 39.93
N ARG A 57 34.17 -21.54 39.09
CA ARG A 57 34.92 -22.27 38.08
C ARG A 57 35.68 -21.22 37.24
N LYS A 58 37.03 -21.23 37.30
CA LYS A 58 37.85 -20.34 36.45
C LYS A 58 37.40 -20.55 35.02
N GLN A 59 37.00 -19.49 34.38
CA GLN A 59 36.69 -19.55 32.95
C GLN A 59 37.98 -19.92 32.21
N ARG A 60 37.88 -20.83 31.26
CA ARG A 60 38.98 -21.16 30.36
C ARG A 60 39.40 -19.88 29.63
N THR A 61 40.69 -19.69 29.42
CA THR A 61 41.26 -18.54 28.72
C THR A 61 40.78 -18.44 27.27
N ASP A 62 40.40 -19.58 26.70
CA ASP A 62 39.82 -19.70 25.34
C ASP A 62 38.28 -19.56 25.30
N LYS A 63 37.64 -19.15 26.41
CA LYS A 63 36.21 -18.96 26.44
C LYS A 63 35.82 -17.73 25.61
N GLY A 64 35.12 -17.95 24.55
CA GLY A 64 34.69 -16.92 23.60
C GLY A 64 35.44 -16.98 22.27
N ASP A 65 36.62 -17.63 22.24
CA ASP A 65 37.34 -17.89 20.99
C ASP A 65 36.73 -19.11 20.29
N SER A 66 36.32 -18.91 19.07
CA SER A 66 35.76 -19.96 18.23
C SER A 66 36.48 -19.98 16.90
N SER A 67 36.82 -21.16 16.42
CA SER A 67 37.34 -21.34 15.06
C SER A 67 36.32 -21.00 13.96
N LEU A 68 35.04 -20.88 14.30
CA LEU A 68 34.03 -20.38 13.42
C LEU A 68 33.98 -18.86 13.50
N THR A 69 34.27 -18.18 12.41
CA THR A 69 34.19 -16.72 12.37
C THR A 69 32.74 -16.24 12.41
N ARG A 70 32.53 -14.98 12.83
CA ARG A 70 31.19 -14.38 12.84
C ARG A 70 30.59 -14.32 11.43
N GLU A 71 31.40 -14.05 10.43
CA GLU A 71 30.98 -13.98 9.01
C GLU A 71 30.52 -15.33 8.49
N GLU A 72 31.29 -16.40 8.77
CA GLU A 72 30.88 -17.76 8.42
C GLU A 72 29.60 -18.16 9.15
N ALA A 73 29.48 -17.86 10.43
CA ALA A 73 28.25 -18.10 11.21
C ALA A 73 27.05 -17.35 10.63
N GLN A 74 27.25 -16.12 10.14
CA GLN A 74 26.20 -15.32 9.50
C GLN A 74 25.79 -15.93 8.14
N THR A 75 26.74 -16.40 7.33
CA THR A 75 26.48 -17.08 6.06
C THR A 75 25.69 -18.36 6.30
N ILE A 76 26.10 -19.19 7.26
CA ILE A 76 25.36 -20.41 7.64
C ILE A 76 23.94 -20.06 8.11
N SER A 77 23.80 -19.02 8.93
CA SER A 77 22.51 -18.56 9.42
C SER A 77 21.59 -18.11 8.29
N ALA A 78 22.11 -17.30 7.36
CA ALA A 78 21.36 -16.84 6.20
C ALA A 78 20.87 -18.01 5.33
N TYR A 79 21.73 -19.00 5.09
CA TYR A 79 21.37 -20.19 4.34
C TYR A 79 20.26 -21.02 5.02
N LEU A 80 20.36 -21.21 6.35
CA LEU A 80 19.34 -21.90 7.14
C LEU A 80 18.02 -21.15 7.18
N MET A 81 18.05 -19.82 7.24
CA MET A 81 16.85 -18.97 7.20
C MET A 81 16.19 -19.01 5.82
N ALA A 82 16.97 -18.95 4.74
CA ALA A 82 16.45 -19.12 3.38
C ALA A 82 15.81 -20.50 3.16
N GLY A 83 16.36 -21.56 3.78
CA GLY A 83 15.80 -22.91 3.78
C GLY A 83 14.64 -23.11 4.78
N THR A 84 13.98 -22.03 5.25
CA THR A 84 12.85 -22.12 6.18
C THR A 84 11.56 -21.71 5.45
N ARG A 85 10.52 -22.55 5.51
CA ARG A 85 9.21 -22.24 4.92
C ARG A 85 8.51 -21.11 5.68
N ALA A 86 7.54 -20.44 5.03
CA ALA A 86 6.70 -19.43 5.67
C ALA A 86 5.99 -19.93 6.94
N THR A 87 5.69 -21.24 7.01
CA THR A 87 5.14 -21.90 8.21
C THR A 87 6.14 -22.04 9.37
N GLY A 88 7.38 -21.56 9.20
CA GLY A 88 8.44 -21.68 10.21
C GLY A 88 9.14 -23.04 10.25
N LYS A 89 8.73 -24.01 9.42
CA LYS A 89 9.39 -25.33 9.36
C LYS A 89 10.73 -25.20 8.63
N ARG A 90 11.83 -25.51 9.34
CA ARG A 90 13.16 -25.59 8.75
C ARG A 90 13.27 -26.87 7.91
N ILE A 91 13.71 -26.75 6.66
CA ILE A 91 13.85 -27.84 5.71
C ILE A 91 15.31 -28.30 5.65
N VAL A 92 16.26 -27.37 5.83
CA VAL A 92 17.70 -27.62 5.75
C VAL A 92 18.27 -27.83 7.15
N SER A 93 19.02 -28.92 7.37
CA SER A 93 19.78 -29.16 8.61
C SER A 93 21.07 -28.34 8.62
N ILE A 94 21.66 -28.15 9.83
CA ILE A 94 22.98 -27.51 9.94
C ILE A 94 24.04 -28.35 9.23
N GLU A 95 23.97 -29.66 9.34
CA GLU A 95 24.87 -30.59 8.67
C GLU A 95 24.84 -30.40 7.15
N GLN A 96 23.66 -30.38 6.56
CA GLN A 96 23.49 -30.16 5.11
C GLN A 96 24.00 -28.77 4.71
N ALA A 97 23.68 -27.72 5.47
CA ALA A 97 24.16 -26.38 5.20
C ALA A 97 25.70 -26.30 5.19
N LEU A 98 26.37 -27.01 6.13
CA LEU A 98 27.84 -27.08 6.16
C LEU A 98 28.41 -27.77 4.93
N VAL A 99 27.81 -28.86 4.48
CA VAL A 99 28.23 -29.58 3.26
C VAL A 99 28.08 -28.67 2.04
N ASP A 100 26.91 -28.09 1.86
CA ASP A 100 26.58 -27.27 0.69
C ASP A 100 27.48 -26.00 0.62
N LEU A 101 27.63 -25.28 1.74
CA LEU A 101 28.40 -24.06 1.76
C LEU A 101 29.91 -24.29 1.62
N ARG A 102 30.45 -25.38 2.19
CA ARG A 102 31.85 -25.77 1.98
C ARG A 102 32.12 -26.18 0.54
N ALA A 103 31.24 -26.98 -0.06
CA ALA A 103 31.37 -27.40 -1.45
C ALA A 103 31.42 -26.21 -2.43
N ASN A 104 30.76 -25.12 -2.08
CA ASN A 104 30.74 -23.88 -2.85
C ASN A 104 31.79 -22.85 -2.38
N SER A 105 32.72 -23.22 -1.50
CA SER A 105 33.80 -22.37 -0.97
C SER A 105 33.31 -21.08 -0.28
N MET A 106 32.05 -21.06 0.16
CA MET A 106 31.45 -19.90 0.86
C MET A 106 31.90 -19.81 2.33
N ILE A 107 32.24 -20.94 2.94
CA ILE A 107 32.75 -21.06 4.31
C ILE A 107 33.85 -22.11 4.35
N LYS A 108 34.76 -21.99 5.32
CA LYS A 108 35.72 -23.03 5.69
C LYS A 108 35.20 -23.86 6.85
N ALA A 109 34.69 -23.19 7.88
CA ALA A 109 34.17 -23.78 9.13
C ALA A 109 35.06 -24.91 9.66
N GLN A 110 36.34 -24.63 9.82
CA GLN A 110 37.42 -25.57 10.21
C GLN A 110 38.23 -25.00 11.38
N SER A 111 38.87 -25.89 12.14
CA SER A 111 39.90 -25.53 13.10
C SER A 111 41.24 -26.05 12.60
N ILE A 112 42.29 -25.30 12.87
CA ILE A 112 43.67 -25.69 12.57
C ILE A 112 44.36 -25.94 13.91
N SER A 113 44.87 -27.13 14.12
CA SER A 113 45.63 -27.46 15.35
C SER A 113 47.02 -26.81 15.34
N ALA A 114 47.72 -26.80 16.47
CA ALA A 114 49.09 -26.29 16.55
C ALA A 114 50.07 -27.03 15.61
N ASP A 115 49.75 -28.26 15.27
CA ASP A 115 50.52 -29.12 14.37
C ASP A 115 50.15 -28.92 12.89
N GLY A 116 49.25 -27.97 12.59
CA GLY A 116 48.79 -27.67 11.22
C GLY A 116 47.70 -28.62 10.66
N GLU A 117 47.18 -29.54 11.48
CA GLU A 117 46.11 -30.44 11.06
C GLU A 117 44.77 -29.70 10.98
N ILE A 118 44.08 -29.85 9.85
CA ILE A 118 42.78 -29.22 9.56
C ILE A 118 41.68 -30.17 10.00
N THR A 119 40.86 -29.72 10.96
CA THR A 119 39.68 -30.47 11.40
C THR A 119 38.39 -29.65 11.11
N PHE A 120 37.43 -30.26 10.45
CA PHE A 120 36.14 -29.61 10.19
C PHE A 120 35.28 -29.50 11.46
N LEU A 121 34.68 -28.34 11.66
CA LEU A 121 33.78 -28.12 12.79
C LEU A 121 32.52 -28.98 12.67
N THR A 122 32.15 -29.61 13.78
CA THR A 122 30.94 -30.44 13.85
C THR A 122 29.69 -29.59 13.88
N PRO A 123 28.53 -30.10 13.40
CA PRO A 123 27.24 -29.40 13.48
C PRO A 123 26.89 -28.91 14.90
N ASN A 124 27.27 -29.69 15.93
CA ASN A 124 27.03 -29.32 17.33
C ASN A 124 27.88 -28.11 17.76
N THR A 125 29.13 -28.06 17.34
CA THR A 125 30.02 -26.91 17.60
C THR A 125 29.47 -25.66 16.93
N VAL A 126 29.11 -25.76 15.65
CA VAL A 126 28.51 -24.65 14.88
C VAL A 126 27.21 -24.19 15.52
N ASN A 127 26.32 -25.11 15.92
CA ASN A 127 25.08 -24.76 16.61
C ASN A 127 25.32 -23.97 17.90
N ARG A 128 26.29 -24.41 18.71
CA ARG A 128 26.66 -23.73 19.95
C ARG A 128 27.18 -22.31 19.68
N VAL A 129 28.11 -22.17 18.74
CA VAL A 129 28.68 -20.86 18.38
C VAL A 129 27.63 -19.91 17.81
N MET A 130 26.75 -20.42 16.92
CA MET A 130 25.64 -19.61 16.39
C MET A 130 24.72 -19.12 17.51
N ARG A 131 24.44 -19.94 18.53
CA ARG A 131 23.63 -19.51 19.70
C ARG A 131 24.35 -18.47 20.56
N GLU A 132 25.65 -18.61 20.77
CA GLU A 132 26.49 -17.65 21.49
C GLU A 132 26.55 -16.30 20.76
N LEU A 133 26.63 -16.31 19.43
CA LEU A 133 26.63 -15.11 18.58
C LEU A 133 25.24 -14.50 18.35
N GLY A 134 24.16 -15.16 18.80
CA GLY A 134 22.78 -14.71 18.55
C GLY A 134 22.29 -14.93 17.11
N LEU A 135 22.99 -15.75 16.34
CA LEU A 135 22.73 -16.01 14.91
C LEU A 135 21.95 -17.30 14.66
N HIS A 136 21.57 -18.04 15.69
CA HIS A 136 20.81 -19.27 15.50
C HIS A 136 19.39 -18.97 14.98
N PRO A 137 18.85 -19.71 13.98
CA PRO A 137 17.52 -19.49 13.42
C PRO A 137 16.40 -19.36 14.44
N ASP A 138 16.42 -20.13 15.54
CA ASP A 138 15.42 -20.05 16.61
C ASP A 138 15.48 -18.70 17.37
N GLN A 139 16.65 -18.06 17.41
CA GLN A 139 16.82 -16.75 18.02
C GLN A 139 16.39 -15.65 17.06
N LEU A 140 16.70 -15.78 15.76
CA LEU A 140 16.36 -14.82 14.72
C LEU A 140 14.85 -14.81 14.40
N LYS A 141 14.16 -15.92 14.63
CA LYS A 141 12.69 -16.01 14.51
C LYS A 141 11.92 -15.34 15.65
N ARG A 142 12.63 -14.88 16.69
CA ARG A 142 11.96 -14.15 17.77
C ARG A 142 11.31 -12.89 17.22
N PRO A 143 10.08 -12.59 17.65
CA PRO A 143 9.39 -11.40 17.19
C PRO A 143 10.18 -10.15 17.61
N SER A 144 10.20 -9.16 16.73
CA SER A 144 10.80 -7.86 17.02
C SER A 144 10.05 -7.15 18.17
N PRO A 145 10.71 -6.31 18.95
CA PRO A 145 10.05 -5.46 19.92
C PRO A 145 9.06 -4.53 19.22
N HIS A 146 8.00 -4.16 19.89
CA HIS A 146 6.95 -3.30 19.37
C HIS A 146 6.60 -2.20 20.36
N VAL A 147 6.07 -1.11 19.84
CA VAL A 147 5.55 -0.01 20.64
C VAL A 147 4.12 -0.34 21.08
N GLU A 148 3.80 -0.11 22.33
CA GLU A 148 2.43 -0.20 22.82
C GLU A 148 1.60 0.98 22.27
N LEU A 149 0.45 0.67 21.67
CA LEU A 149 -0.48 1.68 21.19
C LEU A 149 -1.46 2.04 22.30
N ALA A 150 -1.76 3.32 22.44
CA ALA A 150 -2.73 3.84 23.39
C ALA A 150 -3.80 4.68 22.67
N SER A 151 -5.02 4.63 23.17
CA SER A 151 -6.12 5.51 22.81
C SER A 151 -6.34 6.55 23.93
N LEU A 152 -6.85 7.71 23.56
CA LEU A 152 -6.95 8.86 24.48
C LEU A 152 -8.12 8.74 25.46
N HIS A 153 -9.26 8.24 24.99
CA HIS A 153 -10.52 8.17 25.73
C HIS A 153 -11.47 7.14 25.09
N PRO A 154 -12.55 6.73 25.73
CA PRO A 154 -13.61 5.96 25.08
C PRO A 154 -14.07 6.65 23.79
N ASN A 155 -14.39 5.90 22.75
CA ASN A 155 -14.75 6.39 21.42
C ASN A 155 -13.62 7.05 20.60
N HIS A 156 -12.38 7.08 21.10
CA HIS A 156 -11.26 7.63 20.32
C HIS A 156 -10.89 6.74 19.13
N ALA A 157 -10.65 5.47 19.36
CA ALA A 157 -10.24 4.53 18.32
C ALA A 157 -11.00 3.21 18.45
N TRP A 158 -11.68 2.83 17.38
CA TRP A 158 -12.31 1.53 17.26
C TRP A 158 -11.51 0.63 16.33
N GLN A 159 -11.58 -0.67 16.58
CA GLN A 159 -11.03 -1.69 15.71
C GLN A 159 -12.17 -2.61 15.24
N ILE A 160 -12.18 -2.90 13.94
CA ILE A 160 -13.17 -3.77 13.32
C ILE A 160 -12.47 -4.86 12.52
N ASP A 161 -13.03 -6.07 12.56
CA ASP A 161 -12.49 -7.19 11.82
C ASP A 161 -13.60 -8.21 11.51
N ALA A 162 -13.44 -8.91 10.38
CA ALA A 162 -14.33 -9.95 9.91
C ALA A 162 -13.67 -11.33 10.03
N SER A 163 -14.42 -12.31 10.44
CA SER A 163 -13.94 -13.68 10.57
C SER A 163 -15.05 -14.67 10.19
N VAL A 164 -14.64 -15.80 9.61
CA VAL A 164 -15.60 -16.87 9.29
C VAL A 164 -16.08 -17.51 10.60
N CYS A 165 -17.39 -17.47 10.83
CA CYS A 165 -17.99 -18.21 11.93
C CYS A 165 -17.94 -19.73 11.67
N VAL A 166 -17.75 -20.53 12.71
CA VAL A 166 -17.80 -21.99 12.63
C VAL A 166 -19.23 -22.50 12.38
N LEU A 167 -20.23 -21.62 12.47
CA LEU A 167 -21.62 -21.92 12.18
C LEU A 167 -21.92 -21.80 10.68
N PHE A 168 -22.64 -22.81 10.13
CA PHE A 168 -23.16 -22.79 8.78
C PHE A 168 -24.67 -22.62 8.79
N TYR A 169 -25.17 -21.69 7.97
CA TYR A 169 -26.58 -21.62 7.66
C TYR A 169 -26.88 -22.56 6.50
N LEU A 170 -27.64 -23.62 6.75
CA LEU A 170 -28.15 -24.50 5.72
C LEU A 170 -29.60 -24.15 5.44
N PRO A 171 -29.96 -23.64 4.25
CA PRO A 171 -31.31 -23.14 3.96
C PRO A 171 -32.44 -24.15 4.21
N LYS A 172 -32.13 -25.46 4.17
CA LYS A 172 -33.13 -26.54 4.34
C LYS A 172 -33.09 -27.23 5.73
N GLN A 173 -32.05 -27.01 6.52
CA GLN A 173 -31.83 -27.75 7.78
C GLN A 173 -31.58 -26.84 9.00
N GLY A 174 -31.66 -25.53 8.82
CA GLY A 174 -31.28 -24.57 9.86
C GLY A 174 -29.76 -24.44 10.04
N MET A 175 -29.34 -23.75 11.09
CA MET A 175 -27.91 -23.55 11.37
C MET A 175 -27.28 -24.82 11.94
N LYS A 176 -26.14 -25.20 11.36
CA LYS A 176 -25.36 -26.35 11.82
C LYS A 176 -23.97 -25.88 12.27
N VAL A 177 -23.56 -26.32 13.46
CA VAL A 177 -22.18 -26.16 13.94
C VAL A 177 -21.27 -27.14 13.21
N MET A 178 -20.22 -26.64 12.60
CA MET A 178 -19.21 -27.47 11.95
C MET A 178 -18.13 -27.87 12.96
N SER A 179 -17.70 -29.13 12.94
CA SER A 179 -16.55 -29.55 13.73
C SER A 179 -15.24 -29.07 13.08
N ASP A 180 -14.20 -28.80 13.89
CA ASP A 180 -12.87 -28.43 13.41
C ASP A 180 -12.32 -29.42 12.37
N LYS A 181 -12.62 -30.70 12.53
CA LYS A 181 -12.21 -31.75 11.59
C LYS A 181 -12.89 -31.65 10.22
N GLU A 182 -14.15 -31.20 10.18
CA GLU A 182 -14.88 -30.95 8.93
C GLU A 182 -14.40 -29.66 8.27
N PHE A 183 -14.12 -28.65 9.04
CA PHE A 183 -13.56 -27.37 8.55
C PHE A 183 -12.20 -27.57 7.84
N TYR A 184 -11.28 -28.30 8.46
CA TYR A 184 -9.95 -28.55 7.89
C TYR A 184 -9.92 -29.61 6.76
N LYS A 185 -10.91 -30.49 6.69
CA LYS A 185 -11.02 -31.46 5.58
C LYS A 185 -11.56 -30.86 4.29
N ASN A 186 -12.18 -29.71 4.32
CA ASN A 186 -12.68 -29.04 3.13
C ASN A 186 -11.53 -28.32 2.41
N LYS A 187 -10.95 -29.02 1.42
CA LYS A 187 -9.97 -28.43 0.50
C LYS A 187 -10.56 -27.20 -0.21
N PRO A 188 -9.73 -26.24 -0.69
CA PRO A 188 -10.18 -25.02 -1.38
C PRO A 188 -11.23 -25.22 -2.48
N GLN A 189 -11.26 -26.41 -3.09
CA GLN A 189 -12.24 -26.78 -4.13
C GLN A 189 -13.68 -26.94 -3.60
N ASN A 190 -13.86 -27.28 -2.32
CA ASN A 190 -15.18 -27.38 -1.69
C ASN A 190 -15.67 -26.04 -1.12
N PHE A 191 -14.79 -25.06 -0.99
CA PHE A 191 -15.12 -23.73 -0.52
C PHE A 191 -16.15 -23.03 -1.40
N LYS A 192 -16.07 -23.18 -2.74
CA LYS A 192 -17.03 -22.58 -3.68
C LYS A 192 -18.45 -23.15 -3.54
N LYS A 193 -18.60 -24.39 -3.09
CA LYS A 193 -19.93 -25.03 -2.92
C LYS A 193 -20.66 -24.57 -1.65
N ILE A 194 -19.91 -24.06 -0.67
CA ILE A 194 -20.43 -23.63 0.65
C ILE A 194 -20.43 -22.10 0.76
N GLU A 195 -20.00 -21.39 -0.27
CA GLU A 195 -19.77 -19.94 -0.24
C GLU A 195 -21.04 -19.15 0.13
N ASN A 196 -22.19 -19.62 -0.30
CA ASN A 196 -23.48 -18.99 -0.02
C ASN A 196 -24.07 -19.40 1.34
N ASP A 197 -23.56 -20.45 1.96
CA ASP A 197 -24.09 -20.99 3.24
C ASP A 197 -23.20 -20.59 4.43
N ARG A 198 -22.17 -19.78 4.20
CA ARG A 198 -21.28 -19.29 5.26
C ARG A 198 -21.93 -18.18 6.07
N VAL A 199 -21.54 -18.15 7.32
CA VAL A 199 -21.84 -17.03 8.20
C VAL A 199 -20.53 -16.31 8.52
N ILE A 200 -20.48 -15.03 8.22
CA ILE A 200 -19.36 -14.14 8.56
C ILE A 200 -19.71 -13.42 9.85
N ARG A 201 -18.80 -13.47 10.79
CA ARG A 201 -18.85 -12.70 12.03
C ARG A 201 -18.08 -11.41 11.85
N TYR A 202 -18.72 -10.28 12.07
CA TYR A 202 -18.05 -8.99 12.22
C TYR A 202 -17.97 -8.64 13.71
N THR A 203 -16.81 -8.21 14.15
CA THR A 203 -16.56 -7.82 15.54
C THR A 203 -15.97 -6.42 15.56
N CYS A 204 -16.50 -5.56 16.43
CA CYS A 204 -16.00 -4.22 16.67
C CYS A 204 -15.66 -4.05 18.14
N THR A 205 -14.52 -3.41 18.43
CA THR A 205 -14.08 -3.12 19.79
C THR A 205 -13.59 -1.68 19.90
N ASP A 206 -14.00 -0.98 20.95
CA ASP A 206 -13.36 0.26 21.35
C ASP A 206 -12.04 -0.03 22.05
N HIS A 207 -10.96 0.54 21.55
CA HIS A 207 -9.61 0.25 22.03
C HIS A 207 -9.39 0.66 23.50
N THR A 208 -10.05 1.73 23.96
CA THR A 208 -9.94 2.21 25.35
C THR A 208 -10.61 1.26 26.34
N THR A 209 -11.86 0.91 26.09
CA THR A 209 -12.69 0.14 27.02
C THR A 209 -12.64 -1.36 26.80
N GLY A 210 -12.25 -1.78 25.58
CA GLY A 210 -12.33 -3.18 25.16
C GLY A 210 -13.76 -3.69 25.02
N THR A 211 -14.75 -2.81 24.80
CA THR A 211 -16.14 -3.20 24.52
C THR A 211 -16.21 -4.09 23.30
N VAL A 212 -17.11 -5.07 23.30
CA VAL A 212 -17.30 -5.99 22.19
C VAL A 212 -18.70 -5.80 21.63
N GLN A 213 -18.77 -5.47 20.34
CA GLN A 213 -19.98 -5.51 19.52
C GLN A 213 -19.77 -6.56 18.45
N VAL A 214 -20.75 -7.39 18.20
CA VAL A 214 -20.65 -8.52 17.26
C VAL A 214 -21.96 -8.71 16.51
N ARG A 215 -21.86 -9.01 15.21
CA ARG A 215 -23.01 -9.34 14.37
C ARG A 215 -22.63 -10.33 13.28
N TYR A 216 -23.58 -11.12 12.86
CA TYR A 216 -23.42 -12.20 11.90
C TYR A 216 -24.17 -11.88 10.61
N TYR A 217 -23.54 -12.21 9.48
CA TYR A 217 -24.09 -12.02 8.14
C TYR A 217 -23.92 -13.29 7.32
N ALA A 218 -24.92 -13.62 6.50
CA ALA A 218 -24.83 -14.75 5.59
C ALA A 218 -24.00 -14.41 4.35
N GLY A 219 -23.32 -15.40 3.80
CA GLY A 219 -22.59 -15.30 2.54
C GLY A 219 -21.14 -14.88 2.71
N ALA A 220 -20.66 -14.03 1.81
CA ALA A 220 -19.27 -13.59 1.76
C ALA A 220 -19.03 -12.30 2.56
N GLU A 221 -17.79 -12.04 2.88
CA GLU A 221 -17.34 -10.75 3.37
C GLU A 221 -17.48 -9.69 2.27
N THR A 222 -18.32 -8.68 2.51
CA THR A 222 -18.61 -7.61 1.55
C THR A 222 -18.53 -6.25 2.21
N GLY A 223 -18.19 -5.20 1.41
CA GLY A 223 -18.22 -3.83 1.90
C GLY A 223 -19.60 -3.35 2.34
N ILE A 224 -20.68 -3.93 1.81
CA ILE A 224 -22.07 -3.62 2.23
C ILE A 224 -22.32 -4.16 3.63
N ASN A 225 -21.97 -5.43 3.90
CA ASN A 225 -22.15 -6.03 5.21
C ASN A 225 -21.29 -5.32 6.28
N LEU A 226 -20.05 -4.95 5.92
CA LEU A 226 -19.18 -4.18 6.80
C LEU A 226 -19.78 -2.80 7.12
N ALA A 227 -20.29 -2.10 6.09
CA ALA A 227 -20.92 -0.80 6.29
C ALA A 227 -22.20 -0.90 7.14
N ASP A 228 -23.06 -1.90 6.88
CA ASP A 228 -24.26 -2.13 7.70
C ASP A 228 -23.89 -2.46 9.15
N PHE A 229 -22.85 -3.28 9.36
CA PHE A 229 -22.35 -3.59 10.70
C PHE A 229 -21.79 -2.34 11.39
N PHE A 230 -21.00 -1.53 10.70
CA PHE A 230 -20.46 -0.29 11.27
C PHE A 230 -21.60 0.69 11.62
N ILE A 231 -22.57 0.86 10.71
CA ILE A 231 -23.78 1.66 10.99
C ILE A 231 -24.48 1.13 12.24
N HIS A 232 -24.67 -0.21 12.34
CA HIS A 232 -25.26 -0.81 13.53
C HIS A 232 -24.46 -0.48 14.80
N CYS A 233 -23.14 -0.50 14.75
CA CYS A 233 -22.29 -0.23 15.91
C CYS A 233 -22.40 1.24 16.39
N ILE A 234 -22.47 2.20 15.49
CA ILE A 234 -22.50 3.63 15.81
C ILE A 234 -23.88 4.14 16.24
N GLN A 235 -24.97 3.43 15.88
CA GLN A 235 -26.32 3.83 16.25
C GLN A 235 -26.60 3.65 17.73
N GLN A 236 -27.35 4.58 18.30
CA GLN A 236 -27.94 4.40 19.62
C GLN A 236 -28.93 3.24 19.57
N LYS A 237 -28.84 2.33 20.54
CA LYS A 237 -29.73 1.18 20.62
C LYS A 237 -31.04 1.59 21.32
N GLU A 238 -32.12 0.88 21.01
CA GLU A 238 -33.42 1.08 21.66
C GLU A 238 -33.38 0.83 23.16
N SER A 239 -32.55 -0.12 23.57
CA SER A 239 -32.38 -0.48 24.96
C SER A 239 -31.40 0.44 25.69
N ASN A 240 -31.85 1.06 26.77
CA ASN A 240 -30.98 1.83 27.67
C ASN A 240 -29.89 0.97 28.36
N GLN A 241 -29.95 -0.36 28.22
CA GLN A 241 -28.93 -1.28 28.72
C GLN A 241 -27.72 -1.41 27.80
N GLU A 242 -27.74 -0.76 26.65
CA GLU A 242 -26.63 -0.73 25.67
C GLU A 242 -26.12 0.69 25.47
N PRO A 243 -25.16 1.15 26.30
CA PRO A 243 -24.71 2.53 26.26
C PRO A 243 -23.76 2.82 25.09
N ILE A 244 -23.27 1.78 24.37
CA ILE A 244 -22.26 1.96 23.32
C ILE A 244 -22.92 2.44 22.04
N HIS A 245 -22.58 3.66 21.64
CA HIS A 245 -22.99 4.28 20.38
C HIS A 245 -22.06 5.46 20.05
N GLY A 246 -22.26 6.04 18.89
CA GLY A 246 -21.50 7.22 18.47
C GLY A 246 -20.40 6.91 17.44
N VAL A 247 -20.02 7.92 16.70
CA VAL A 247 -19.03 7.82 15.63
C VAL A 247 -17.63 7.94 16.22
N PRO A 248 -16.72 6.95 16.03
CA PRO A 248 -15.35 7.04 16.53
C PRO A 248 -14.56 8.12 15.77
N PHE A 249 -13.48 8.63 16.37
CA PHE A 249 -12.56 9.53 15.67
C PHE A 249 -11.65 8.76 14.71
N ILE A 250 -11.26 7.54 15.09
CA ILE A 250 -10.38 6.68 14.31
C ILE A 250 -11.02 5.29 14.20
N LEU A 251 -11.01 4.73 12.99
CA LEU A 251 -11.32 3.32 12.75
C LEU A 251 -10.07 2.63 12.22
N MET A 252 -9.74 1.50 12.81
CA MET A 252 -8.61 0.66 12.42
C MET A 252 -9.10 -0.70 11.96
N ASP A 253 -8.60 -1.19 10.83
CA ASP A 253 -8.92 -2.50 10.27
C ASP A 253 -7.75 -3.10 9.50
N ASP A 254 -7.91 -4.34 9.05
CA ASP A 254 -6.97 -5.00 8.17
C ASP A 254 -7.25 -4.65 6.70
N ALA A 255 -6.23 -4.80 5.83
CA ALA A 255 -6.34 -4.56 4.38
C ALA A 255 -7.18 -5.62 3.64
N GLY A 256 -8.31 -6.05 4.20
CA GLY A 256 -9.26 -6.95 3.57
C GLY A 256 -10.01 -6.30 2.39
N SER A 257 -10.59 -7.11 1.51
CA SER A 257 -11.32 -6.60 0.34
C SER A 257 -12.56 -5.78 0.70
N ALA A 258 -13.23 -6.10 1.80
CA ALA A 258 -14.36 -5.33 2.31
C ALA A 258 -13.93 -3.98 2.88
N ASN A 259 -12.83 -3.95 3.61
CA ASN A 259 -12.27 -2.78 4.27
C ASN A 259 -11.68 -1.77 3.26
N THR A 260 -11.20 -2.25 2.13
CA THR A 260 -10.71 -1.41 1.02
C THR A 260 -11.83 -1.01 0.05
N SER A 261 -13.09 -1.38 0.32
CA SER A 261 -14.19 -1.01 -0.54
C SER A 261 -14.45 0.51 -0.49
N HIS A 262 -14.59 1.11 -1.67
CA HIS A 262 -14.89 2.54 -1.77
C HIS A 262 -16.19 2.94 -1.06
N LEU A 263 -17.16 2.03 -1.02
CA LEU A 263 -18.42 2.23 -0.34
C LEU A 263 -18.23 2.53 1.15
N PHE A 264 -17.42 1.72 1.81
CA PHE A 264 -17.15 1.85 3.24
C PHE A 264 -16.27 3.07 3.53
N ASN A 265 -15.23 3.28 2.73
CA ASN A 265 -14.34 4.44 2.85
C ASN A 265 -15.10 5.76 2.68
N ASN A 266 -15.99 5.85 1.68
CA ASN A 266 -16.82 7.04 1.48
C ASN A 266 -17.74 7.32 2.67
N LEU A 267 -18.29 6.28 3.32
CA LEU A 267 -19.08 6.46 4.54
C LEU A 267 -18.21 7.02 5.67
N LEU A 268 -17.03 6.47 5.90
CA LEU A 268 -16.10 6.92 6.95
C LEU A 268 -15.67 8.37 6.74
N ASP A 269 -15.31 8.74 5.52
CA ASP A 269 -14.90 10.10 5.16
C ASP A 269 -16.03 11.11 5.42
N ARG A 270 -17.27 10.79 5.02
CA ARG A 270 -18.44 11.67 5.25
C ARG A 270 -18.82 11.78 6.72
N LEU A 271 -18.57 10.76 7.50
CA LEU A 271 -18.73 10.78 8.95
C LEU A 271 -17.54 11.44 9.67
N GLY A 272 -16.50 11.85 8.94
CA GLY A 272 -15.28 12.44 9.48
C GLY A 272 -14.51 11.46 10.37
N VAL A 273 -14.48 10.17 10.00
CA VAL A 273 -13.72 9.12 10.68
C VAL A 273 -12.38 8.96 10.00
N ARG A 274 -11.30 9.10 10.75
CA ARG A 274 -9.97 8.80 10.21
C ARG A 274 -9.81 7.29 10.08
N HIS A 275 -9.75 6.80 8.84
CA HIS A 275 -9.53 5.39 8.55
C HIS A 275 -8.04 5.06 8.54
N ILE A 276 -7.64 4.01 9.26
CA ILE A 276 -6.26 3.49 9.30
C ILE A 276 -6.31 2.01 8.97
N THR A 277 -5.87 1.68 7.77
CA THR A 277 -5.72 0.30 7.32
C THR A 277 -4.30 -0.17 7.61
N HIS A 278 -4.14 -1.32 8.22
CA HIS A 278 -2.83 -1.89 8.52
C HIS A 278 -2.22 -2.54 7.28
N ALA A 279 -0.90 -2.34 7.12
CA ALA A 279 -0.17 -3.05 6.08
C ALA A 279 -0.17 -4.57 6.36
N PRO A 280 -0.27 -5.43 5.33
CA PRO A 280 -0.18 -6.87 5.49
C PRO A 280 1.12 -7.26 6.20
N GLY A 281 1.00 -8.12 7.22
CA GLY A 281 2.16 -8.62 7.97
C GLY A 281 2.49 -7.87 9.27
N ASN A 282 1.65 -6.93 9.72
CA ASN A 282 1.76 -6.33 11.05
C ASN A 282 0.62 -6.79 11.98
N PRO A 283 0.62 -8.06 12.45
CA PRO A 283 -0.49 -8.68 13.19
C PRO A 283 -0.75 -8.06 14.56
N ARG A 284 0.10 -7.14 15.02
CA ARG A 284 -0.01 -6.56 16.36
C ARG A 284 -0.82 -5.27 16.42
N ALA A 285 -1.07 -4.67 15.27
CA ALA A 285 -1.89 -3.48 15.19
C ALA A 285 -3.38 -3.78 15.42
N SER A 286 -3.83 -5.00 15.07
CA SER A 286 -5.20 -5.52 15.23
C SER A 286 -5.43 -6.31 16.53
N GLY A 287 -4.45 -6.36 17.43
CA GLY A 287 -4.46 -7.25 18.60
C GLY A 287 -5.67 -7.12 19.53
N SER A 288 -6.34 -5.96 19.57
CA SER A 288 -7.54 -5.79 20.42
C SER A 288 -8.75 -6.46 19.78
N VAL A 289 -8.97 -6.33 18.48
CA VAL A 289 -10.09 -6.96 17.79
C VAL A 289 -9.88 -8.47 17.62
N GLU A 290 -8.66 -8.93 17.36
CA GLU A 290 -8.32 -10.36 17.34
C GLU A 290 -8.64 -11.01 18.70
N ARG A 291 -8.30 -10.31 19.78
CA ARG A 291 -8.67 -10.78 21.11
C ARG A 291 -10.18 -10.75 21.33
N ALA A 292 -10.90 -9.74 20.85
CA ALA A 292 -12.35 -9.67 20.91
C ALA A 292 -12.99 -10.82 20.12
N GLN A 293 -12.47 -11.15 18.95
CA GLN A 293 -12.87 -12.32 18.15
C GLN A 293 -12.74 -13.61 18.98
N ASN A 294 -11.59 -13.84 19.59
CA ASN A 294 -11.36 -15.01 20.44
C ASN A 294 -12.34 -15.05 21.66
N LEU A 295 -12.65 -13.89 22.25
CA LEU A 295 -13.63 -13.83 23.32
C LEU A 295 -15.04 -14.23 22.84
N VAL A 296 -15.44 -13.82 21.64
CA VAL A 296 -16.71 -14.24 21.04
C VAL A 296 -16.71 -15.76 20.80
N GLU A 297 -15.64 -16.30 20.22
CA GLU A 297 -15.52 -17.76 20.00
C GLU A 297 -15.61 -18.56 21.31
N CYS A 298 -14.79 -18.18 22.29
CA CYS A 298 -14.70 -18.94 23.53
C CYS A 298 -15.92 -18.78 24.45
N TYR A 299 -16.58 -17.63 24.47
CA TYR A 299 -17.63 -17.34 25.46
C TYR A 299 -19.04 -17.23 24.88
N PHE A 300 -19.19 -17.13 23.56
CA PHE A 300 -20.49 -17.12 22.89
C PHE A 300 -20.66 -18.33 21.97
N GLU A 301 -19.85 -18.42 20.91
CA GLU A 301 -20.03 -19.45 19.86
C GLU A 301 -19.86 -20.87 20.42
N SER A 302 -18.92 -21.07 21.33
CA SER A 302 -18.74 -22.38 22.00
C SER A 302 -20.02 -22.91 22.67
N ARG A 303 -20.90 -22.02 23.15
CA ARG A 303 -22.17 -22.37 23.75
C ARG A 303 -23.24 -22.78 22.76
N LEU A 304 -23.15 -22.26 21.54
CA LEU A 304 -24.11 -22.58 20.47
C LEU A 304 -23.96 -24.01 19.95
N GLY A 305 -22.82 -24.65 20.23
CA GLY A 305 -22.61 -26.08 19.99
C GLY A 305 -23.32 -27.02 20.96
N VAL A 306 -23.90 -26.48 22.03
CA VAL A 306 -24.55 -27.23 23.10
C VAL A 306 -25.93 -26.63 23.39
N GLY A 307 -26.93 -27.45 23.51
CA GLY A 307 -28.30 -27.01 23.83
C GLY A 307 -29.20 -26.87 22.62
N LYS A 308 -30.14 -25.91 22.65
CA LYS A 308 -31.08 -25.68 21.55
C LYS A 308 -30.33 -25.19 20.28
N PRO A 309 -30.56 -25.81 19.12
CA PRO A 309 -29.99 -25.31 17.87
C PRO A 309 -30.64 -23.98 17.51
N VAL A 310 -29.82 -23.05 17.04
CA VAL A 310 -30.25 -21.75 16.48
C VAL A 310 -30.91 -22.00 15.14
N GLN A 311 -32.07 -21.39 14.91
CA GLN A 311 -32.88 -21.68 13.72
C GLN A 311 -32.68 -20.66 12.59
N SER A 312 -32.28 -19.42 12.91
CA SER A 312 -32.15 -18.35 11.95
C SER A 312 -30.99 -17.41 12.27
N LEU A 313 -30.57 -16.63 11.26
CA LEU A 313 -29.56 -15.60 11.42
C LEU A 313 -30.03 -14.49 12.39
N ASP A 314 -31.32 -14.15 12.35
CA ASP A 314 -31.91 -13.14 13.23
C ASP A 314 -31.89 -13.62 14.70
N GLU A 315 -32.24 -14.88 14.95
CA GLU A 315 -32.11 -15.48 16.27
C GLU A 315 -30.65 -15.49 16.77
N LEU A 316 -29.69 -15.81 15.87
CA LEU A 316 -28.27 -15.76 16.19
C LEU A 316 -27.85 -14.36 16.62
N ASN A 317 -28.25 -13.35 15.83
CA ASN A 317 -27.94 -11.96 16.13
C ASN A 317 -28.60 -11.47 17.43
N ALA A 318 -29.84 -11.85 17.69
CA ALA A 318 -30.51 -11.53 18.95
C ALA A 318 -29.79 -12.15 20.16
N LEU A 319 -29.34 -13.40 20.06
CA LEU A 319 -28.54 -14.06 21.10
C LEU A 319 -27.16 -13.38 21.26
N ALA A 320 -26.55 -12.97 20.19
CA ALA A 320 -25.28 -12.25 20.22
C ALA A 320 -25.40 -10.89 20.93
N ASP A 321 -26.47 -10.14 20.67
CA ASP A 321 -26.77 -8.88 21.34
C ASP A 321 -26.98 -9.10 22.87
N VAL A 322 -27.72 -10.13 23.26
CA VAL A 322 -27.91 -10.49 24.67
C VAL A 322 -26.57 -10.84 25.32
N TRP A 323 -25.76 -11.66 24.65
CA TRP A 323 -24.46 -12.04 25.17
C TRP A 323 -23.50 -10.83 25.27
N ALA A 324 -23.46 -9.97 24.28
CA ALA A 324 -22.58 -8.80 24.26
C ALA A 324 -22.93 -7.83 25.41
N ARG A 325 -24.23 -7.58 25.66
CA ARG A 325 -24.69 -6.78 26.80
C ARG A 325 -24.19 -7.36 28.12
N TRP A 326 -24.45 -8.65 28.33
CA TRP A 326 -24.01 -9.33 29.56
C TRP A 326 -22.46 -9.27 29.68
N PHE A 327 -21.73 -9.57 28.61
CA PHE A 327 -20.29 -9.62 28.64
C PHE A 327 -19.65 -8.26 28.96
N ASN A 328 -20.16 -7.20 28.34
CA ASN A 328 -19.65 -5.84 28.54
C ASN A 328 -20.02 -5.26 29.91
N SER A 329 -21.19 -5.63 30.46
CA SER A 329 -21.67 -5.13 31.76
C SER A 329 -21.14 -5.91 32.95
N ALA A 330 -20.95 -7.24 32.84
CA ALA A 330 -20.61 -8.09 33.97
C ALA A 330 -19.12 -8.39 34.12
N ARG A 331 -18.37 -8.52 32.98
CA ARG A 331 -16.97 -8.96 33.05
C ARG A 331 -15.99 -7.78 33.11
N LYS A 332 -15.16 -7.82 34.16
CA LYS A 332 -14.05 -6.86 34.29
C LYS A 332 -12.98 -7.10 33.22
N HIS A 333 -12.44 -6.04 32.67
CA HIS A 333 -11.32 -6.10 31.72
C HIS A 333 -10.00 -6.13 32.51
N THR A 334 -9.05 -6.99 32.11
CA THR A 334 -7.79 -7.21 32.83
C THR A 334 -6.86 -5.98 32.85
N ARG A 335 -6.87 -5.15 31.81
CA ARG A 335 -6.00 -3.96 31.70
C ARG A 335 -6.40 -2.86 32.69
N HIS A 336 -7.70 -2.54 32.81
CA HIS A 336 -8.19 -1.39 33.59
C HIS A 336 -9.01 -1.76 34.84
N GLY A 337 -9.34 -3.04 35.05
CA GLY A 337 -10.04 -3.51 36.26
C GLY A 337 -11.54 -3.18 36.35
N HIS A 338 -12.08 -2.37 35.45
CA HIS A 338 -13.51 -2.03 35.38
C HIS A 338 -14.26 -2.95 34.41
N THR A 339 -15.59 -2.96 34.50
CA THR A 339 -16.42 -3.50 33.42
C THR A 339 -16.32 -2.56 32.21
N ARG A 340 -16.54 -3.09 31.01
CA ARG A 340 -16.42 -2.31 29.78
C ARG A 340 -17.44 -1.18 29.72
N TYR A 341 -18.67 -1.44 30.16
CA TYR A 341 -19.72 -0.41 30.23
C TYR A 341 -19.42 0.64 31.28
N ALA A 342 -18.91 0.27 32.45
CA ALA A 342 -18.56 1.27 33.47
C ALA A 342 -17.47 2.24 32.97
N LEU A 343 -16.48 1.73 32.21
CA LEU A 343 -15.47 2.60 31.62
C LEU A 343 -16.04 3.41 30.44
N TRP A 344 -16.92 2.83 29.61
CA TRP A 344 -17.58 3.57 28.53
C TRP A 344 -18.38 4.77 29.06
N GLN A 345 -19.09 4.62 30.16
CA GLN A 345 -19.90 5.68 30.75
C GLN A 345 -19.08 6.88 31.29
N THR A 346 -17.76 6.81 31.33
CA THR A 346 -16.89 7.96 31.63
C THR A 346 -16.74 8.94 30.47
N ILE A 347 -17.29 8.61 29.30
CA ILE A 347 -17.27 9.46 28.11
C ILE A 347 -18.00 10.78 28.37
N ASN A 348 -17.44 11.88 27.88
CA ASN A 348 -18.05 13.20 27.96
C ASN A 348 -18.66 13.64 26.61
N ALA A 349 -19.40 14.75 26.62
CA ALA A 349 -20.10 15.25 25.43
C ALA A 349 -19.19 15.58 24.25
N THR A 350 -17.93 15.97 24.48
CA THR A 350 -16.98 16.29 23.39
C THR A 350 -16.36 15.04 22.77
N GLN A 351 -16.39 13.93 23.49
CA GLN A 351 -15.85 12.64 23.06
C GLN A 351 -16.92 11.77 22.37
N LEU A 352 -18.20 11.98 22.69
CA LEU A 352 -19.31 11.26 22.10
C LEU A 352 -19.86 12.01 20.88
N ARG A 353 -19.45 11.58 19.70
CA ARG A 353 -19.97 12.07 18.43
C ARG A 353 -21.23 11.30 18.06
N VAL A 354 -22.41 11.92 18.24
CA VAL A 354 -23.68 11.25 17.95
C VAL A 354 -23.79 10.98 16.45
N ALA A 355 -24.11 9.73 16.10
CA ALA A 355 -24.31 9.32 14.72
C ALA A 355 -25.59 9.94 14.13
N PRO A 356 -25.62 10.28 12.82
CA PRO A 356 -26.87 10.55 12.10
C PRO A 356 -27.77 9.32 12.15
N SER A 357 -29.07 9.48 11.82
CA SER A 357 -29.97 8.32 11.76
C SER A 357 -29.47 7.24 10.81
N ARG A 358 -29.96 6.01 10.98
CA ARG A 358 -29.58 4.87 10.13
C ARG A 358 -29.84 5.16 8.66
N GLU A 359 -30.97 5.79 8.36
CA GLU A 359 -31.39 6.16 7.00
C GLU A 359 -30.41 7.16 6.36
N ILE A 360 -30.01 8.17 7.15
CA ILE A 360 -28.98 9.13 6.68
C ILE A 360 -27.65 8.43 6.45
N CYS A 361 -27.21 7.55 7.37
CA CYS A 361 -25.98 6.79 7.16
C CYS A 361 -26.05 5.91 5.90
N GLN A 362 -27.21 5.31 5.61
CA GLN A 362 -27.43 4.53 4.39
C GLN A 362 -27.39 5.39 3.12
N LEU A 363 -27.92 6.61 3.19
CA LEU A 363 -27.83 7.57 2.06
C LEU A 363 -26.38 8.03 1.79
N LEU A 364 -25.54 8.06 2.80
CA LEU A 364 -24.12 8.40 2.66
C LEU A 364 -23.30 7.30 1.97
N LEU A 365 -23.83 6.08 1.85
CA LEU A 365 -23.16 4.99 1.16
C LEU A 365 -23.15 5.21 -0.35
N SER A 366 -21.99 5.14 -0.97
CA SER A 366 -21.86 5.23 -2.42
C SER A 366 -20.70 4.40 -2.94
N THR A 367 -20.88 3.83 -4.13
CA THR A 367 -19.80 3.14 -4.84
C THR A 367 -18.70 4.12 -5.26
N ARG A 368 -17.61 3.58 -5.80
CA ARG A 368 -16.57 4.43 -6.40
C ARG A 368 -17.19 5.34 -7.45
N PRO A 369 -16.95 6.65 -7.39
CA PRO A 369 -17.41 7.56 -8.42
C PRO A 369 -16.79 7.22 -9.79
N GLU A 370 -17.62 7.20 -10.82
CA GLU A 370 -17.21 6.98 -12.20
C GLU A 370 -17.66 8.16 -13.05
N THR A 371 -16.97 8.43 -14.13
CA THR A 371 -17.36 9.50 -15.06
C THR A 371 -18.20 8.96 -16.22
N ARG A 372 -19.26 9.68 -16.57
CA ARG A 372 -20.11 9.39 -17.74
C ARG A 372 -20.31 10.67 -18.56
N VAL A 373 -20.37 10.51 -19.86
CA VAL A 373 -20.58 11.63 -20.80
C VAL A 373 -22.05 11.83 -21.03
N VAL A 374 -22.51 13.08 -21.00
CA VAL A 374 -23.88 13.48 -21.28
C VAL A 374 -24.10 13.47 -22.77
N ASP A 375 -25.17 12.79 -23.22
CA ASP A 375 -25.59 12.75 -24.63
C ASP A 375 -26.33 14.05 -25.05
N ASP A 376 -26.68 14.12 -26.32
CA ASP A 376 -27.40 15.24 -26.94
C ASP A 376 -28.83 15.43 -26.42
N SER A 377 -29.35 14.47 -25.70
CA SER A 377 -30.68 14.49 -25.08
C SER A 377 -30.63 14.72 -23.57
N LEU A 378 -29.50 15.21 -23.02
CA LEU A 378 -29.25 15.37 -21.60
C LEU A 378 -29.47 14.07 -20.80
N ARG A 379 -28.92 12.97 -21.31
CA ARG A 379 -28.99 11.64 -20.70
C ARG A 379 -27.59 11.07 -20.53
N ILE A 380 -27.46 10.17 -19.59
CA ILE A 380 -26.27 9.34 -19.43
C ILE A 380 -26.66 7.87 -19.46
N SER A 381 -25.79 7.02 -19.98
CA SER A 381 -25.94 5.56 -19.96
C SER A 381 -25.07 4.96 -18.86
N TYR A 382 -25.66 4.08 -18.06
CA TYR A 382 -24.96 3.39 -17.00
C TYR A 382 -25.35 1.92 -16.91
N ALA A 383 -24.36 1.01 -16.84
CA ALA A 383 -24.56 -0.42 -16.67
C ALA A 383 -24.12 -0.83 -15.25
N MET A 384 -25.02 -1.38 -14.48
CA MET A 384 -24.73 -1.97 -13.18
C MET A 384 -24.30 -3.43 -13.33
N LYS A 385 -23.43 -3.91 -12.46
CA LYS A 385 -23.00 -5.33 -12.48
C LYS A 385 -24.22 -6.25 -12.34
N GLY A 386 -24.44 -7.10 -13.32
CA GLY A 386 -25.57 -8.05 -13.32
C GLY A 386 -26.90 -7.48 -13.80
N GLN A 387 -26.93 -6.23 -14.29
CA GLN A 387 -28.11 -5.60 -14.86
C GLN A 387 -27.83 -5.08 -16.28
N PRO A 388 -28.86 -4.87 -17.12
CA PRO A 388 -28.71 -4.23 -18.42
C PRO A 388 -28.31 -2.76 -18.25
N SER A 389 -27.78 -2.16 -19.31
CA SER A 389 -27.50 -0.73 -19.33
C SER A 389 -28.80 0.07 -19.41
N PHE A 390 -28.99 0.99 -18.48
CA PHE A 390 -30.11 1.92 -18.46
C PHE A 390 -29.67 3.31 -18.91
N LYS A 391 -30.63 4.09 -19.42
CA LYS A 391 -30.48 5.53 -19.68
C LYS A 391 -31.11 6.31 -18.54
N TYR A 392 -30.46 7.39 -18.11
CA TYR A 392 -30.90 8.25 -17.03
C TYR A 392 -30.96 9.69 -17.51
N SER A 393 -32.05 10.39 -17.24
CA SER A 393 -32.14 11.82 -17.55
C SER A 393 -31.40 12.63 -16.48
N VAL A 394 -30.52 13.51 -16.93
CA VAL A 394 -29.78 14.47 -16.08
C VAL A 394 -30.22 15.91 -16.30
N ALA A 395 -31.36 16.11 -17.02
CA ALA A 395 -31.87 17.44 -17.32
C ALA A 395 -32.27 18.27 -16.09
N HIS A 396 -32.52 17.62 -14.94
CA HIS A 396 -32.84 18.28 -13.68
C HIS A 396 -31.59 18.65 -12.85
N VAL A 397 -30.41 18.15 -13.24
CA VAL A 397 -29.15 18.51 -12.58
C VAL A 397 -28.74 19.91 -13.04
N PRO A 398 -28.45 20.84 -12.12
CA PRO A 398 -28.10 22.21 -12.50
C PRO A 398 -26.83 22.27 -13.35
N ASN A 399 -26.80 23.19 -14.31
CA ASN A 399 -25.61 23.53 -15.12
C ASN A 399 -25.05 22.41 -16.02
N VAL A 400 -25.76 21.31 -16.23
CA VAL A 400 -25.32 20.21 -17.08
C VAL A 400 -25.26 20.62 -18.54
N LEU A 401 -24.18 20.25 -19.21
CA LEU A 401 -23.89 20.55 -20.59
C LEU A 401 -23.84 19.26 -21.44
N ILE A 402 -24.24 19.35 -22.70
CA ILE A 402 -24.06 18.26 -23.68
C ILE A 402 -22.55 18.01 -23.85
N GLY A 403 -22.15 16.74 -23.82
CA GLY A 403 -20.75 16.32 -23.92
C GLY A 403 -19.93 16.46 -22.63
N GLU A 404 -20.53 16.98 -21.57
CA GLU A 404 -19.89 17.09 -20.27
C GLU A 404 -19.68 15.72 -19.61
N LYS A 405 -18.64 15.63 -18.79
CA LYS A 405 -18.35 14.43 -17.98
C LYS A 405 -18.91 14.62 -16.59
N LEU A 406 -19.99 13.96 -16.27
CA LEU A 406 -20.56 13.96 -14.93
C LEU A 406 -19.97 12.83 -14.09
N THR A 407 -19.76 13.11 -12.82
CA THR A 407 -19.36 12.10 -11.82
C THR A 407 -20.60 11.40 -11.30
N VAL A 408 -20.64 10.08 -11.39
CA VAL A 408 -21.80 9.25 -11.05
C VAL A 408 -21.39 8.19 -10.04
N CYS A 409 -22.24 7.93 -9.06
CA CYS A 409 -22.11 6.83 -8.13
C CYS A 409 -23.44 6.11 -7.91
N ILE A 410 -23.36 4.89 -7.37
CA ILE A 410 -24.53 4.09 -7.01
C ILE A 410 -24.62 4.02 -5.48
N ASN A 411 -25.81 4.25 -4.96
CA ASN A 411 -26.14 3.84 -3.60
C ASN A 411 -26.76 2.44 -3.66
N PRO A 412 -26.19 1.43 -2.97
CA PRO A 412 -26.71 0.07 -2.98
C PRO A 412 -28.17 -0.07 -2.52
N TYR A 413 -28.65 0.88 -1.73
CA TYR A 413 -30.03 0.87 -1.19
C TYR A 413 -31.06 1.55 -2.10
N SER A 414 -30.61 2.28 -3.14
CA SER A 414 -31.49 2.95 -4.10
C SER A 414 -31.42 2.40 -5.53
N VAL A 415 -30.81 1.24 -5.72
CA VAL A 415 -30.78 0.54 -7.02
C VAL A 415 -32.20 0.30 -7.54
N PRO A 416 -32.52 0.62 -8.81
CA PRO A 416 -31.64 0.94 -9.95
C PRO A 416 -31.33 2.43 -10.16
N ALA A 417 -31.67 3.32 -9.26
CA ALA A 417 -31.30 4.73 -9.35
C ALA A 417 -29.79 4.94 -9.26
N ILE A 418 -29.32 6.03 -9.86
CA ILE A 418 -27.94 6.49 -9.76
C ILE A 418 -27.91 7.89 -9.17
N ASN A 419 -26.80 8.28 -8.56
CA ASN A 419 -26.57 9.63 -8.07
C ASN A 419 -25.52 10.33 -8.92
N VAL A 420 -25.84 11.51 -9.44
CA VAL A 420 -24.88 12.45 -10.01
C VAL A 420 -24.32 13.27 -8.86
N ILE A 421 -22.99 13.38 -8.79
CA ILE A 421 -22.29 14.12 -7.74
C ILE A 421 -21.83 15.45 -8.31
N GLU A 422 -22.25 16.54 -7.69
CA GLU A 422 -21.75 17.89 -7.93
C GLU A 422 -21.09 18.42 -6.67
N VAL A 423 -20.10 19.30 -6.80
CA VAL A 423 -19.45 19.95 -5.68
C VAL A 423 -19.97 21.38 -5.60
N GLY A 424 -20.64 21.70 -4.50
CA GLY A 424 -21.14 23.05 -4.23
C GLY A 424 -20.02 24.06 -4.04
N ALA A 425 -20.37 25.34 -4.04
CA ALA A 425 -19.42 26.44 -3.81
C ALA A 425 -18.75 26.39 -2.41
N ASP A 426 -19.37 25.72 -1.47
CA ASP A 426 -18.86 25.47 -0.10
C ASP A 426 -17.96 24.21 -0.03
N GLY A 427 -17.69 23.56 -1.17
CA GLY A 427 -16.89 22.35 -1.25
C GLY A 427 -17.62 21.07 -0.83
N LYS A 428 -18.92 21.14 -0.53
CA LYS A 428 -19.71 19.96 -0.16
C LYS A 428 -20.27 19.27 -1.40
N GLU A 429 -20.32 17.95 -1.33
CA GLU A 429 -20.95 17.13 -2.35
C GLU A 429 -22.49 17.27 -2.30
N ILE A 430 -23.08 17.46 -3.47
CA ILE A 430 -24.54 17.50 -3.68
C ILE A 430 -24.89 16.30 -4.55
N PHE A 431 -25.82 15.48 -4.09
CA PHE A 431 -26.27 14.29 -4.80
C PHE A 431 -27.59 14.57 -5.51
N PHE A 432 -27.62 14.31 -6.82
CA PHE A 432 -28.84 14.37 -7.62
C PHE A 432 -29.20 12.93 -8.01
N GLU A 433 -30.29 12.42 -7.43
CA GLU A 433 -30.79 11.10 -7.76
C GLU A 433 -31.45 11.10 -9.15
N CYS A 434 -31.04 10.17 -10.00
CA CYS A 434 -31.53 9.97 -11.31
C CYS A 434 -32.17 8.57 -11.43
N GLN A 435 -33.44 8.51 -11.76
CA GLN A 435 -34.16 7.26 -12.01
C GLN A 435 -33.91 6.77 -13.45
N PRO A 436 -33.86 5.44 -13.68
CA PRO A 436 -33.77 4.91 -15.03
C PRO A 436 -35.00 5.30 -15.85
N LEU A 437 -34.79 5.67 -17.11
CA LEU A 437 -35.86 5.96 -18.04
C LEU A 437 -36.52 4.66 -18.47
N ALA A 438 -37.84 4.62 -18.36
CA ALA A 438 -38.63 3.53 -18.92
C ALA A 438 -38.53 3.53 -20.46
N VAL A 439 -38.38 2.33 -21.02
CA VAL A 439 -38.21 2.12 -22.46
C VAL A 439 -39.30 1.18 -22.92
N ASN A 440 -39.97 1.54 -24.01
CA ASN A 440 -40.99 0.70 -24.63
C ASN A 440 -40.39 -0.49 -25.40
N ASP A 441 -41.24 -1.39 -25.89
CA ASP A 441 -40.83 -2.61 -26.62
C ASP A 441 -40.01 -2.32 -27.89
N TYR A 442 -40.09 -1.10 -28.41
CA TYR A 442 -39.35 -0.65 -29.61
C TYR A 442 -38.03 0.03 -29.28
N GLY A 443 -37.64 0.13 -27.99
CA GLY A 443 -36.37 0.75 -27.55
C GLY A 443 -36.43 2.28 -27.43
N TYR A 444 -37.57 2.90 -27.57
CA TYR A 444 -37.76 4.34 -27.33
C TYR A 444 -38.08 4.59 -25.85
N THR A 445 -37.60 5.69 -25.32
CA THR A 445 -38.01 6.13 -23.97
C THR A 445 -39.47 6.54 -23.99
N GLU A 446 -40.25 6.23 -22.97
CA GLU A 446 -41.68 6.58 -22.88
C GLU A 446 -41.92 8.10 -22.99
N ALA A 447 -40.96 8.90 -22.61
CA ALA A 447 -40.99 10.36 -22.74
C ALA A 447 -40.61 10.86 -24.15
N ALA A 448 -40.36 9.97 -25.13
CA ALA A 448 -40.02 10.37 -26.48
C ALA A 448 -41.27 10.92 -27.20
N VAL A 449 -41.13 12.05 -27.87
CA VAL A 449 -42.21 12.68 -28.64
C VAL A 449 -42.48 11.84 -29.88
N VAL A 450 -43.76 11.61 -30.16
CA VAL A 450 -44.19 10.85 -31.33
C VAL A 450 -44.03 11.70 -32.59
N ILE A 451 -43.47 11.12 -33.64
CA ILE A 451 -43.28 11.79 -34.93
C ILE A 451 -44.65 12.24 -35.46
N GLY A 452 -44.78 13.52 -35.79
CA GLY A 452 -46.02 14.12 -36.27
C GLY A 452 -46.83 14.85 -35.20
N GLU A 453 -46.51 14.70 -33.94
CA GLU A 453 -47.11 15.49 -32.87
C GLU A 453 -46.37 16.82 -32.65
N ALA A 454 -47.13 17.85 -32.30
CA ALA A 454 -46.56 19.14 -31.96
C ALA A 454 -45.82 19.05 -30.64
N HIS A 455 -44.56 19.42 -30.63
CA HIS A 455 -43.74 19.39 -29.43
C HIS A 455 -43.02 20.73 -29.18
N LYS A 456 -42.77 21.01 -27.94
CA LYS A 456 -41.98 22.17 -27.53
C LYS A 456 -40.51 21.76 -27.53
N SER A 457 -39.65 22.59 -28.12
CA SER A 457 -38.21 22.39 -28.06
C SER A 457 -37.72 22.37 -26.60
N VAL A 458 -36.69 21.60 -26.33
CA VAL A 458 -36.01 21.57 -25.03
C VAL A 458 -35.50 22.98 -24.73
N ALA A 459 -35.60 23.41 -23.48
CA ALA A 459 -35.07 24.69 -23.04
C ALA A 459 -33.56 24.80 -23.29
N ASP A 460 -33.14 26.00 -23.68
CA ASP A 460 -31.70 26.29 -23.85
C ASP A 460 -30.94 25.95 -22.58
N THR A 461 -29.84 25.23 -22.75
CA THR A 461 -28.87 25.05 -21.67
C THR A 461 -28.13 26.36 -21.39
N ARG A 462 -27.48 26.46 -20.22
CA ARG A 462 -26.63 27.61 -19.90
C ARG A 462 -25.54 27.83 -20.97
N SER A 463 -25.02 26.77 -21.55
CA SER A 463 -24.08 26.79 -22.66
C SER A 463 -24.70 27.36 -23.94
N ASP A 464 -25.95 27.00 -24.26
CA ASP A 464 -26.63 27.54 -25.42
C ASP A 464 -26.88 29.02 -25.27
N THR A 465 -27.34 29.46 -24.10
CA THR A 465 -27.55 30.85 -23.78
C THR A 465 -26.24 31.65 -23.88
N ALA A 466 -25.13 31.12 -23.29
CA ALA A 466 -23.81 31.74 -23.36
C ALA A 466 -23.27 31.79 -24.81
N ARG A 467 -23.45 30.73 -25.59
CA ARG A 467 -23.06 30.68 -27.00
C ARG A 467 -23.82 31.69 -27.84
N LYS A 468 -25.13 31.81 -27.64
CA LYS A 468 -25.95 32.82 -28.28
C LYS A 468 -25.54 34.24 -27.94
N ALA A 469 -25.29 34.50 -26.64
CA ALA A 469 -24.78 35.79 -26.16
C ALA A 469 -23.39 36.08 -26.74
N GLY A 470 -22.46 35.10 -26.72
CA GLY A 470 -21.16 35.25 -27.32
C GLY A 470 -21.15 35.49 -28.82
N GLN A 471 -22.11 34.92 -29.55
CA GLN A 471 -22.28 35.20 -30.97
C GLN A 471 -22.80 36.64 -31.21
N MET A 472 -23.75 37.11 -30.44
CA MET A 472 -24.24 38.49 -30.50
C MET A 472 -23.10 39.49 -30.21
N GLU A 473 -22.31 39.25 -29.17
CA GLU A 473 -21.15 40.06 -28.84
C GLU A 473 -20.10 40.03 -29.97
N ALA A 474 -19.73 38.85 -30.49
CA ALA A 474 -18.73 38.70 -31.53
C ALA A 474 -19.07 39.46 -32.84
N TYR A 475 -20.36 39.62 -33.16
CA TYR A 475 -20.83 40.36 -34.29
C TYR A 475 -21.35 41.79 -33.98
N GLY A 476 -21.31 42.21 -32.68
CA GLY A 476 -21.77 43.52 -32.25
C GLY A 476 -23.24 43.79 -32.58
N VAL A 477 -24.14 42.85 -32.25
CA VAL A 477 -25.58 42.93 -32.54
C VAL A 477 -26.38 42.41 -31.36
N GLU A 478 -27.65 42.85 -31.26
CA GLU A 478 -28.52 42.51 -30.13
C GLU A 478 -29.41 41.28 -30.37
N THR A 479 -29.49 40.79 -31.60
CA THR A 479 -30.36 39.65 -31.94
C THR A 479 -29.66 38.58 -32.78
N LEU A 480 -30.10 37.32 -32.61
CA LEU A 480 -29.54 36.19 -33.37
C LEU A 480 -29.84 36.28 -34.86
N GLU A 481 -30.99 36.86 -35.26
CA GLU A 481 -31.35 37.11 -36.65
C GLU A 481 -30.34 38.07 -37.31
N ALA A 482 -29.92 39.10 -36.60
CA ALA A 482 -28.89 40.02 -37.05
C ALA A 482 -27.49 39.34 -37.14
N VAL A 483 -27.18 38.40 -36.23
CA VAL A 483 -25.98 37.55 -36.34
C VAL A 483 -26.01 36.75 -37.64
N ASP A 484 -27.13 36.09 -37.95
CA ASP A 484 -27.27 35.28 -39.14
C ASP A 484 -27.22 36.13 -40.42
N ALA A 485 -27.77 37.34 -40.39
CA ALA A 485 -27.65 38.30 -41.50
C ALA A 485 -26.19 38.68 -41.75
N LYS A 486 -25.41 38.99 -40.72
CA LYS A 486 -23.96 39.28 -40.82
C LYS A 486 -23.14 38.09 -41.30
N LYS A 487 -23.49 36.86 -40.85
CA LYS A 487 -22.85 35.61 -41.35
C LYS A 487 -23.13 35.40 -42.82
N ARG A 488 -24.37 35.59 -43.29
CA ARG A 488 -24.72 35.53 -44.74
C ARG A 488 -23.98 36.57 -45.56
N ALA A 489 -23.77 37.77 -44.97
CA ALA A 489 -22.99 38.84 -45.58
C ALA A 489 -21.45 38.59 -45.50
N LYS A 490 -20.98 37.46 -44.96
CA LYS A 490 -19.58 37.08 -44.76
C LYS A 490 -18.77 38.09 -43.95
N VAL A 491 -19.41 38.84 -43.04
CA VAL A 491 -18.72 39.71 -42.07
C VAL A 491 -17.94 38.85 -41.09
N ARG A 492 -16.73 39.23 -40.82
CA ARG A 492 -15.91 38.51 -39.83
C ARG A 492 -16.31 38.89 -38.40
N PRO A 493 -16.35 37.95 -37.44
CA PRO A 493 -16.51 38.31 -36.06
C PRO A 493 -15.35 39.19 -35.57
N PHE A 494 -15.65 40.12 -34.66
CA PHE A 494 -14.68 41.08 -34.11
C PHE A 494 -13.90 41.85 -35.20
N ALA A 495 -14.63 42.31 -36.26
CA ALA A 495 -14.03 42.92 -37.45
C ALA A 495 -13.14 44.16 -37.12
N ASP A 496 -13.43 44.82 -36.00
CA ASP A 496 -12.67 46.00 -35.56
C ASP A 496 -11.46 45.70 -34.66
N VAL A 497 -11.20 44.41 -34.38
CA VAL A 497 -10.12 44.02 -33.49
C VAL A 497 -8.90 43.61 -34.33
N ASP A 498 -7.78 44.34 -34.15
CA ASP A 498 -6.48 43.89 -34.65
C ASP A 498 -5.87 42.85 -33.66
N ALA A 499 -6.06 41.59 -33.96
CA ALA A 499 -5.64 40.48 -33.14
C ALA A 499 -4.12 40.38 -32.89
N ILE A 500 -3.32 41.09 -33.70
CA ILE A 500 -1.87 41.05 -33.62
C ILE A 500 -1.24 42.35 -33.07
N THR A 501 -2.06 43.31 -32.63
CA THR A 501 -1.58 44.59 -32.08
C THR A 501 -0.55 44.41 -30.98
N HIS A 502 -0.82 43.47 -30.04
CA HIS A 502 0.06 43.18 -28.93
C HIS A 502 1.45 42.60 -29.39
N LEU A 503 1.46 41.91 -30.53
CA LEU A 503 2.75 41.40 -31.08
C LEU A 503 3.57 42.52 -31.66
N LYS A 504 2.93 43.58 -32.22
CA LYS A 504 3.61 44.75 -32.76
C LYS A 504 4.27 45.62 -31.68
N THR A 505 3.69 45.61 -30.48
CA THR A 505 4.15 46.37 -29.31
C THR A 505 5.01 45.56 -28.35
N ALA A 506 5.11 44.25 -28.57
CA ALA A 506 5.89 43.37 -27.70
C ALA A 506 7.36 43.70 -27.75
N THR A 507 7.90 44.15 -26.65
CA THR A 507 9.35 44.38 -26.51
C THR A 507 10.03 43.04 -26.26
N VAL A 508 10.75 42.54 -27.23
CA VAL A 508 11.57 41.33 -27.04
C VAL A 508 12.80 41.69 -26.22
N ALA A 509 12.97 41.05 -25.12
CA ALA A 509 14.14 41.22 -24.26
C ALA A 509 15.40 40.77 -25.01
N THR A 510 16.23 41.75 -25.45
CA THR A 510 17.48 41.49 -26.20
C THR A 510 18.66 41.13 -25.30
N TYR A 511 18.51 41.29 -24.00
CA TYR A 511 19.56 41.01 -23.01
C TYR A 511 19.62 39.56 -22.54
N MET A 512 18.70 38.74 -22.97
CA MET A 512 18.77 37.31 -22.66
C MET A 512 19.87 36.64 -23.46
N THR A 513 20.96 36.35 -22.80
CA THR A 513 22.03 35.53 -23.39
C THR A 513 21.50 34.12 -23.65
N ARG A 514 21.87 33.59 -24.80
CA ARG A 514 21.62 32.18 -25.11
C ARG A 514 22.36 31.34 -24.07
N SER A 515 21.64 30.61 -23.27
CA SER A 515 22.21 29.61 -22.38
C SER A 515 22.22 28.29 -23.11
N GLY A 516 23.36 27.73 -23.29
CA GLY A 516 23.54 26.42 -23.92
C GLY A 516 25.02 26.10 -24.07
N THR A 517 25.33 24.84 -24.04
CA THR A 517 26.69 24.32 -24.35
C THR A 517 26.75 24.05 -25.83
N ASP A 518 27.81 24.53 -26.49
CA ASP A 518 28.08 24.14 -27.86
C ASP A 518 28.33 22.64 -27.88
N MET A 519 27.69 21.94 -28.77
CA MET A 519 27.85 20.49 -28.87
C MET A 519 29.15 20.07 -29.53
N ASP A 520 29.91 21.06 -30.07
CA ASP A 520 31.23 20.85 -30.70
C ASP A 520 31.25 19.69 -31.73
N ILE A 521 30.15 19.60 -32.47
CA ILE A 521 30.01 18.56 -33.49
C ILE A 521 30.82 18.98 -34.70
N ALA A 522 31.94 18.31 -34.90
CA ALA A 522 32.73 18.49 -36.10
C ALA A 522 31.88 18.23 -37.35
N SER A 523 31.89 19.16 -38.28
CA SER A 523 31.21 18.98 -39.57
C SER A 523 31.73 17.72 -40.25
N PRO A 524 30.86 16.82 -40.69
CA PRO A 524 31.30 15.64 -41.39
C PRO A 524 32.06 16.04 -42.65
N GLN A 525 33.27 15.50 -42.79
CA GLN A 525 34.01 15.66 -44.04
C GLN A 525 33.29 14.83 -45.11
N VAL A 526 32.63 15.51 -46.03
CA VAL A 526 32.06 14.85 -47.20
C VAL A 526 33.17 14.70 -48.21
N GLU A 527 33.65 13.50 -48.45
CA GLU A 527 34.55 13.22 -49.59
C GLU A 527 33.79 13.55 -50.87
N SER A 528 34.11 14.69 -51.43
CA SER A 528 33.63 15.05 -52.77
C SER A 528 34.46 14.31 -53.83
N LYS A 529 33.79 13.58 -54.71
CA LYS A 529 34.45 12.97 -55.85
C LYS A 529 35.20 14.05 -56.65
N PRO A 530 36.44 13.78 -57.01
CA PRO A 530 37.19 14.75 -57.78
C PRO A 530 36.49 15.16 -59.11
N TRP A 531 36.50 16.40 -59.38
CA TRP A 531 35.91 16.92 -60.64
C TRP A 531 36.64 16.38 -61.84
N SER A 532 35.90 16.00 -62.85
CA SER A 532 36.51 15.67 -64.13
C SER A 532 37.30 16.85 -64.67
N HIS A 533 38.37 16.60 -65.43
CA HIS A 533 39.20 17.64 -66.00
C HIS A 533 38.39 18.67 -66.80
N THR A 534 37.33 18.23 -67.50
CA THR A 534 36.42 19.09 -68.21
C THR A 534 35.64 20.03 -67.26
N LYS A 535 35.18 19.52 -66.16
CA LYS A 535 34.47 20.32 -65.15
C LYS A 535 35.40 21.34 -64.51
N ALA A 536 36.62 20.94 -64.16
CA ALA A 536 37.64 21.83 -63.60
C ALA A 536 38.04 22.93 -64.61
N ALA A 537 38.24 22.59 -65.87
CA ALA A 537 38.54 23.56 -66.94
C ALA A 537 37.35 24.55 -67.10
N THR A 538 36.11 24.07 -67.07
CA THR A 538 34.94 24.97 -67.18
C THR A 538 34.86 25.93 -66.00
N ALA A 539 35.14 25.46 -64.78
CA ALA A 539 35.17 26.30 -63.57
C ALA A 539 36.25 27.38 -63.66
N LEU A 540 37.46 27.04 -64.18
CA LEU A 540 38.52 27.96 -64.37
C LEU A 540 38.21 29.02 -65.44
N VAL A 541 37.52 28.62 -66.51
CA VAL A 541 37.03 29.57 -67.53
C VAL A 541 36.03 30.56 -66.93
N ARG A 542 35.11 30.09 -66.09
CA ARG A 542 34.16 30.98 -65.40
C ARG A 542 34.83 31.98 -64.46
N ARG A 543 36.04 31.66 -63.98
CA ARG A 543 36.88 32.53 -63.14
C ARG A 543 37.79 33.43 -63.92
N GLY A 544 37.73 33.44 -65.30
CA GLY A 544 38.47 34.30 -66.15
C GLY A 544 39.82 33.73 -66.67
N VAL A 545 40.10 32.46 -66.36
CA VAL A 545 41.33 31.81 -66.85
C VAL A 545 41.15 31.39 -68.31
N VAL A 546 41.95 31.90 -69.21
CA VAL A 546 41.92 31.50 -70.61
C VAL A 546 42.51 30.09 -70.75
N MET A 547 41.69 29.14 -71.18
CA MET A 547 42.10 27.75 -71.35
C MET A 547 42.70 27.52 -72.75
N THR A 548 43.90 27.01 -72.76
CA THR A 548 44.61 26.59 -73.99
C THR A 548 44.77 25.06 -74.01
N PRO A 549 45.00 24.43 -75.16
CA PRO A 549 45.27 22.99 -75.22
C PRO A 549 46.44 22.55 -74.32
N GLU A 550 47.43 23.39 -74.16
CA GLU A 550 48.60 23.17 -73.31
C GLU A 550 48.18 23.17 -71.80
N ARG A 551 47.42 24.18 -71.43
CA ARG A 551 46.89 24.25 -70.05
C ARG A 551 46.00 23.05 -69.70
N ASN A 552 45.20 22.58 -70.63
CA ASN A 552 44.42 21.38 -70.45
C ASN A 552 45.33 20.13 -70.32
N ARG A 553 46.44 20.03 -71.04
CA ARG A 553 47.38 18.91 -70.81
C ARG A 553 48.02 18.98 -69.44
N LEU A 554 48.39 20.15 -68.99
CA LEU A 554 48.98 20.35 -67.67
C LEU A 554 47.99 19.93 -66.53
N ILE A 555 46.74 20.30 -66.65
CA ILE A 555 45.73 19.88 -65.68
C ILE A 555 45.63 18.33 -65.59
N LYS A 556 45.60 17.67 -66.77
CA LYS A 556 45.58 16.20 -66.83
C LYS A 556 46.87 15.56 -66.29
N GLN A 557 47.99 16.21 -66.50
CA GLN A 557 49.27 15.72 -65.98
C GLN A 557 49.44 15.91 -64.49
N TRP A 558 48.92 17.01 -63.94
CA TRP A 558 49.05 17.32 -62.51
C TRP A 558 48.00 16.59 -61.67
N TYR A 559 46.86 16.28 -62.25
CA TYR A 559 45.70 15.64 -61.54
C TYR A 559 45.15 14.49 -62.39
N PRO A 560 45.86 13.38 -62.51
CA PRO A 560 45.48 12.30 -63.44
C PRO A 560 44.08 11.76 -63.14
N ASP A 561 43.66 11.69 -61.84
CA ASP A 561 42.38 11.13 -61.36
C ASP A 561 41.28 12.20 -61.24
N GLY A 562 41.53 13.45 -61.66
CA GLY A 562 40.56 14.54 -61.47
C GLY A 562 41.02 15.56 -60.43
N VAL A 563 40.39 16.72 -60.38
CA VAL A 563 40.77 17.86 -59.52
C VAL A 563 39.79 17.93 -58.34
N GLN A 564 40.30 17.92 -57.12
CA GLN A 564 39.44 18.16 -55.93
C GLN A 564 38.93 19.61 -55.97
N GLU A 565 37.69 19.82 -55.57
CA GLU A 565 37.04 21.14 -55.53
C GLU A 565 37.86 22.15 -54.72
N SER A 566 38.39 21.69 -53.56
CA SER A 566 39.26 22.46 -52.67
C SER A 566 40.61 22.90 -53.34
N GLU A 567 41.03 22.25 -54.42
CA GLU A 567 42.30 22.51 -55.08
C GLU A 567 42.14 23.41 -56.30
N ILE A 568 40.92 23.79 -56.65
CA ILE A 568 40.69 24.67 -57.86
C ILE A 568 41.40 26.02 -57.74
N ASP A 569 41.43 26.60 -56.51
CA ASP A 569 42.12 27.87 -56.28
C ASP A 569 43.66 27.74 -56.48
N THR A 570 44.20 26.64 -55.95
CA THR A 570 45.61 26.31 -56.11
C THR A 570 45.96 26.03 -57.57
N LEU A 571 45.08 25.32 -58.27
CA LEU A 571 45.23 25.05 -59.71
C LEU A 571 45.16 26.34 -60.56
N GLU A 572 44.28 27.25 -60.24
CA GLU A 572 44.16 28.56 -60.84
C GLU A 572 45.48 29.35 -60.71
N GLN A 573 46.00 29.48 -59.50
CA GLN A 573 47.25 30.17 -59.22
C GLN A 573 48.41 29.52 -59.93
N ARG A 574 48.50 28.19 -60.01
CA ARG A 574 49.59 27.48 -60.74
C ARG A 574 49.53 27.70 -62.26
N LEU A 575 48.35 27.83 -62.83
CA LEU A 575 48.17 28.08 -64.25
C LEU A 575 48.43 29.54 -64.62
N VAL A 576 48.16 30.48 -63.69
CA VAL A 576 48.41 31.92 -63.91
C VAL A 576 49.88 32.28 -63.63
N ALA A 577 50.53 31.62 -62.67
CA ALA A 577 51.90 31.94 -62.23
C ALA A 577 53.05 31.50 -63.21
N ARG A 578 52.75 30.87 -64.34
CA ARG A 578 53.83 30.54 -65.32
C ARG A 578 54.14 31.74 -66.25
N PRO A 579 55.29 32.34 -66.10
CA PRO A 579 55.73 33.33 -67.04
C PRO A 579 56.03 32.69 -68.39
N ASN A 580 55.75 33.43 -69.46
CA ASN A 580 56.11 33.10 -70.84
C ASN A 580 57.55 32.57 -70.93
N LEU A 581 57.76 31.34 -71.36
CA LEU A 581 59.02 30.85 -71.83
C LEU A 581 59.30 31.60 -73.11
N ARG A 582 60.26 32.53 -73.04
CA ARG A 582 60.86 33.18 -74.21
C ARG A 582 61.42 32.10 -75.15
N ALA A 583 61.03 32.20 -76.40
CA ALA A 583 61.71 31.53 -77.44
C ALA A 583 63.17 31.96 -77.40
N VAL A 584 64.09 31.01 -77.26
CA VAL A 584 65.49 31.20 -77.58
C VAL A 584 65.73 30.52 -78.93
N SER A 585 66.13 31.32 -79.83
CA SER A 585 66.56 31.07 -81.22
C SER A 585 67.44 29.85 -81.34
#